data_d6d5abc4383815a3b1cf55bdb601d8fe
#
_entry.id   d6d5abc4383815a3b1cf55bdb601d8fe
#
_cell.length_a   1.000
_cell.length_b   1.000
_cell.length_c   1.000
_cell.angle_alpha   90.00
_cell.angle_beta   90.00
_cell.angle_gamma   90.00
#
_symmetry.space_group_name_H-M   'P 1'
#
loop_
_entity.id
_entity.type
_entity.pdbx_description
1 polymer ?
#
loop_
_entity_poly.entity_id
_entity_poly.type
_entity_poly.pdbx_seq_one_letter_code
_entity_poly.pdbx_strand_id
1 'polypeptide(L)'
;MSEYTLKKSEQEELEKLYNIAKEQDNSINLNLVYMTMKLTDENYDEIMNFFLERGISMIQDDVEPDVTAYACEGEKIRPFDPSKIDITMKPLTLDSLLKRIQKGEIEFDSSFQRKAGLWDKKQKSQLIESIFLRIPLPAFYFDASDEDKWLVIDGLQRVTTLKQFIVDKDFSLQEMEFFPELNGCVYDQLPRAFQRRIDETVINVYLVNPSTPDNVKYNIFKRINTGGLALEAQEIRNALFQGNATRFLQDCAALPCFVAATGGSVKSERMLDREFVLRYVSFCYLDLNQYSGNIDEFLNEGMKYLNHAAKGELEEIEKEFTNVMYNMHNLMEKNTFRKICYDGRRRPINKVIYESWCYVIKNLSQAEVNKLIKNKDEVQKKYMDLCESSDYLKFLKASDKKAVYLRIDCVMSLVKGVLENIENDKAD
;
A
#
# COMPACT_ATOMS: atom_id res chain seq x y z
N MET A 1 9.69 28.04 31.76
CA MET A 1 9.38 26.79 31.01
C MET A 1 10.38 25.77 31.55
N SER A 2 9.94 24.74 32.26
CA SER A 2 10.81 23.67 32.75
C SER A 2 11.29 22.86 31.54
N GLU A 3 12.62 22.77 31.32
CA GLU A 3 13.20 21.87 30.38
C GLU A 3 12.79 20.44 30.76
N TYR A 4 12.02 19.77 29.89
CA TYR A 4 11.67 18.37 30.08
C TYR A 4 12.92 17.53 29.75
N THR A 5 13.36 16.72 30.67
CA THR A 5 14.50 15.82 30.44
C THR A 5 13.97 14.43 30.11
N LEU A 6 14.28 13.94 28.90
CA LEU A 6 13.89 12.61 28.43
C LEU A 6 14.33 11.50 29.39
N LYS A 7 13.43 10.61 29.75
CA LYS A 7 13.72 9.44 30.59
C LYS A 7 14.61 8.45 29.83
N LYS A 8 15.38 7.64 30.53
CA LYS A 8 16.32 6.67 29.94
C LYS A 8 15.61 5.70 28.97
N SER A 9 14.38 5.26 29.29
CA SER A 9 13.57 4.42 28.39
C SER A 9 13.14 5.15 27.11
N GLU A 10 12.84 6.44 27.20
CA GLU A 10 12.49 7.26 26.04
C GLU A 10 13.69 7.50 25.13
N GLN A 11 14.88 7.67 25.72
CA GLN A 11 16.13 7.77 24.96
C GLN A 11 16.47 6.47 24.20
N GLU A 12 16.25 5.31 24.81
CA GLU A 12 16.45 4.01 24.16
C GLU A 12 15.48 3.80 22.98
N GLU A 13 14.24 4.25 23.11
CA GLU A 13 13.25 4.21 22.03
C GLU A 13 13.58 5.20 20.92
N LEU A 14 14.05 6.39 21.23
CA LEU A 14 14.49 7.38 20.24
C LEU A 14 15.69 6.89 19.43
N GLU A 15 16.67 6.23 20.06
CA GLU A 15 17.81 5.66 19.35
C GLU A 15 17.39 4.53 18.40
N LYS A 16 16.40 3.71 18.76
CA LYS A 16 15.82 2.72 17.85
C LYS A 16 15.15 3.37 16.64
N LEU A 17 14.33 4.40 16.88
CA LEU A 17 13.67 5.16 15.84
C LEU A 17 14.66 5.88 14.93
N TYR A 18 15.76 6.40 15.49
CA TYR A 18 16.85 7.01 14.73
C TYR A 18 17.55 6.01 13.78
N ASN A 19 17.78 4.78 14.25
CA ASN A 19 18.36 3.74 13.39
C ASN A 19 17.41 3.36 12.25
N ILE A 20 16.11 3.26 12.53
CA ILE A 20 15.07 3.04 11.49
C ILE A 20 15.07 4.20 10.48
N ALA A 21 15.15 5.45 10.96
CA ALA A 21 15.21 6.62 10.09
C ALA A 21 16.42 6.62 9.17
N LYS A 22 17.59 6.17 9.67
CA LYS A 22 18.82 6.04 8.88
C LYS A 22 18.71 5.01 7.75
N GLU A 23 18.01 3.92 8.00
CA GLU A 23 17.72 2.90 6.98
C GLU A 23 16.68 3.37 5.95
N GLN A 24 15.94 4.46 6.24
CA GLN A 24 14.90 5.05 5.41
C GLN A 24 15.34 6.43 4.85
N ASP A 25 16.48 6.52 4.23
CA ASP A 25 17.03 7.73 3.59
C ASP A 25 17.03 8.99 4.51
N ASN A 26 17.37 8.82 5.77
CA ASN A 26 17.32 9.87 6.79
C ASN A 26 15.93 10.51 6.95
N SER A 27 14.89 9.73 6.81
CA SER A 27 13.50 10.16 7.00
C SER A 27 12.78 9.27 7.99
N ILE A 28 11.89 9.84 8.81
CA ILE A 28 11.04 9.09 9.72
C ILE A 28 9.60 9.59 9.65
N ASN A 29 8.67 8.64 9.66
CA ASN A 29 7.26 8.97 9.72
C ASN A 29 6.88 9.46 11.12
N LEU A 30 6.30 10.66 11.19
CA LEU A 30 5.88 11.28 12.44
C LEU A 30 4.87 10.41 13.19
N ASN A 31 4.01 9.68 12.47
CA ASN A 31 3.05 8.76 13.07
C ASN A 31 3.74 7.56 13.74
N LEU A 32 4.86 7.07 13.20
CA LEU A 32 5.64 6.02 13.84
C LEU A 32 6.22 6.51 15.17
N VAL A 33 6.69 7.76 15.20
CA VAL A 33 7.16 8.40 16.43
C VAL A 33 6.01 8.53 17.45
N TYR A 34 4.82 8.97 17.02
CA TYR A 34 3.63 9.06 17.87
C TYR A 34 3.17 7.71 18.43
N MET A 35 3.31 6.63 17.66
CA MET A 35 2.89 5.29 18.11
C MET A 35 3.88 4.64 19.06
N THR A 36 5.17 4.86 18.84
CA THR A 36 6.25 4.25 19.65
C THR A 36 6.46 5.00 20.94
N MET A 37 6.37 6.33 20.88
CA MET A 37 6.58 7.20 22.02
C MET A 37 5.26 7.84 22.45
N LYS A 38 4.95 7.81 23.75
CA LYS A 38 3.84 8.59 24.30
C LYS A 38 4.17 10.07 24.22
N LEU A 39 3.89 10.70 23.07
CA LEU A 39 4.08 12.13 22.90
C LEU A 39 3.08 12.90 23.76
N THR A 40 3.60 13.80 24.57
CA THR A 40 2.86 14.77 25.37
C THR A 40 3.29 16.17 24.96
N ASP A 41 2.53 17.20 25.32
CA ASP A 41 2.92 18.58 25.04
C ASP A 41 4.25 18.96 25.71
N GLU A 42 4.65 18.22 26.75
CA GLU A 42 5.88 18.45 27.52
C GLU A 42 7.14 17.88 26.82
N ASN A 43 7.04 16.71 26.16
CA ASN A 43 8.19 16.04 25.53
C ASN A 43 8.24 16.21 23.99
N TYR A 44 7.23 16.82 23.40
CA TYR A 44 7.12 16.95 21.94
C TYR A 44 8.30 17.70 21.33
N ASP A 45 8.61 18.89 21.85
CA ASP A 45 9.66 19.75 21.29
C ASP A 45 11.05 19.08 21.39
N GLU A 46 11.30 18.36 22.46
CA GLU A 46 12.57 17.70 22.71
C GLU A 46 12.77 16.49 21.79
N ILE A 47 11.69 15.71 21.56
CA ILE A 47 11.71 14.61 20.61
C ILE A 47 11.88 15.11 19.18
N MET A 48 11.18 16.17 18.80
CA MET A 48 11.32 16.78 17.48
C MET A 48 12.73 17.33 17.24
N ASN A 49 13.30 18.01 18.22
CA ASN A 49 14.67 18.55 18.15
C ASN A 49 15.70 17.42 18.05
N PHE A 50 15.50 16.28 18.72
CA PHE A 50 16.38 15.12 18.63
C PHE A 50 16.58 14.65 17.20
N PHE A 51 15.52 14.58 16.40
CA PHE A 51 15.59 14.19 14.99
C PHE A 51 16.13 15.29 14.10
N LEU A 52 15.71 16.53 14.30
CA LEU A 52 16.13 17.69 13.52
C LEU A 52 17.66 17.93 13.65
N GLU A 53 18.19 17.88 14.85
CA GLU A 53 19.63 18.06 15.12
C GLU A 53 20.49 16.95 14.47
N ARG A 54 19.90 15.77 14.25
CA ARG A 54 20.56 14.64 13.59
C ARG A 54 20.33 14.55 12.08
N GLY A 55 19.71 15.59 11.51
CA GLY A 55 19.46 15.67 10.06
C GLY A 55 18.42 14.66 9.55
N ILE A 56 17.52 14.20 10.43
CA ILE A 56 16.39 13.34 10.04
C ILE A 56 15.21 14.20 9.62
N SER A 57 14.74 13.99 8.39
CA SER A 57 13.52 14.62 7.89
C SER A 57 12.29 13.91 8.46
N MET A 58 11.43 14.67 9.13
CA MET A 58 10.16 14.13 9.62
C MET A 58 9.10 14.26 8.53
N ILE A 59 8.61 13.10 8.06
CA ILE A 59 7.55 13.02 7.06
C ILE A 59 6.24 12.85 7.83
N GLN A 60 5.31 13.77 7.63
CA GLN A 60 3.96 13.62 8.12
C GLN A 60 3.15 12.90 7.05
N ASP A 61 2.94 11.60 7.23
CA ASP A 61 1.91 10.91 6.46
C ASP A 61 0.55 11.39 6.93
N ASP A 62 -0.22 11.89 5.99
CA ASP A 62 -1.60 12.30 6.24
C ASP A 62 -2.57 11.11 6.42
N VAL A 63 -2.07 9.89 6.39
CA VAL A 63 -2.81 8.64 6.63
C VAL A 63 -2.20 7.89 7.80
N GLU A 64 -3.05 7.49 8.77
CA GLU A 64 -2.62 6.65 9.90
C GLU A 64 -2.07 5.31 9.38
N PRO A 65 -0.90 4.85 9.85
CA PRO A 65 -0.41 3.51 9.52
C PRO A 65 -1.48 2.46 9.84
N ASP A 66 -1.56 1.44 9.01
CA ASP A 66 -2.51 0.35 9.25
C ASP A 66 -2.05 -0.49 10.45
N VAL A 67 -2.51 -0.11 11.64
CA VAL A 67 -2.20 -0.84 12.88
C VAL A 67 -2.67 -2.29 12.82
N THR A 68 -3.66 -2.55 11.97
CA THR A 68 -4.17 -3.90 11.74
C THR A 68 -3.19 -4.77 10.96
N ALA A 69 -2.33 -4.16 10.15
CA ALA A 69 -1.26 -4.88 9.44
C ALA A 69 -0.14 -5.35 10.38
N TYR A 70 0.09 -4.66 11.50
CA TYR A 70 1.11 -5.03 12.51
C TYR A 70 0.55 -5.89 13.64
N ALA A 71 -0.77 -5.88 13.87
CA ALA A 71 -1.42 -6.75 14.86
C ALA A 71 -1.43 -8.24 14.46
N CYS A 72 -0.96 -8.55 13.26
CA CYS A 72 -0.91 -9.91 12.72
C CYS A 72 0.20 -10.80 13.29
N GLU A 73 0.95 -10.41 14.32
CA GLU A 73 1.87 -11.32 15.02
C GLU A 73 1.16 -12.48 15.74
N GLY A 74 -0.17 -12.49 15.76
CA GLY A 74 -1.00 -13.54 16.36
C GLY A 74 -2.08 -14.12 15.45
N GLU A 75 -2.27 -13.59 14.24
CA GLU A 75 -3.26 -14.12 13.30
C GLU A 75 -2.81 -15.51 12.83
N LYS A 76 -3.62 -16.49 13.14
CA LYS A 76 -3.57 -17.80 12.47
C LYS A 76 -3.86 -17.56 11.00
N ILE A 77 -2.81 -17.27 10.21
CA ILE A 77 -2.85 -17.49 8.77
C ILE A 77 -3.50 -18.86 8.62
N ARG A 78 -4.70 -18.95 8.03
CA ARG A 78 -5.26 -20.26 7.74
C ARG A 78 -4.16 -20.98 6.97
N PRO A 79 -3.63 -22.12 7.50
CA PRO A 79 -2.54 -22.78 6.83
C PRO A 79 -3.06 -23.11 5.43
N PHE A 80 -2.52 -22.45 4.40
CA PHE A 80 -2.78 -22.91 3.05
C PHE A 80 -2.14 -24.30 2.93
N ASP A 81 -2.80 -25.15 2.18
CA ASP A 81 -2.31 -26.48 1.91
C ASP A 81 -0.98 -26.36 1.12
N PRO A 82 0.17 -26.71 1.70
CA PRO A 82 1.46 -26.62 1.01
C PRO A 82 1.51 -27.42 -0.28
N SER A 83 0.65 -28.45 -0.43
CA SER A 83 0.56 -29.27 -1.64
C SER A 83 0.00 -28.50 -2.85
N LYS A 84 -0.63 -27.33 -2.60
CA LYS A 84 -1.14 -26.44 -3.65
C LYS A 84 -0.10 -25.42 -4.13
N ILE A 85 1.10 -25.42 -3.56
CA ILE A 85 2.18 -24.59 -4.05
C ILE A 85 2.83 -25.31 -5.22
N ASP A 86 2.68 -24.74 -6.41
CA ASP A 86 3.34 -25.23 -7.60
C ASP A 86 4.33 -24.18 -8.11
N ILE A 87 5.59 -24.33 -7.66
CA ILE A 87 6.70 -23.47 -8.07
C ILE A 87 7.77 -24.36 -8.71
N THR A 88 8.05 -24.08 -9.97
CA THR A 88 9.10 -24.80 -10.71
C THR A 88 10.36 -23.95 -10.82
N MET A 89 11.51 -24.50 -10.41
CA MET A 89 12.81 -23.87 -10.63
C MET A 89 13.33 -24.28 -12.01
N LYS A 90 13.68 -23.28 -12.81
CA LYS A 90 14.20 -23.48 -14.17
C LYS A 90 15.47 -22.64 -14.35
N PRO A 91 16.63 -23.27 -14.56
CA PRO A 91 17.83 -22.52 -14.97
C PRO A 91 17.66 -22.04 -16.40
N LEU A 92 17.91 -20.76 -16.64
CA LEU A 92 17.90 -20.15 -17.96
C LEU A 92 19.20 -19.38 -18.19
N THR A 93 19.64 -19.30 -19.45
CA THR A 93 20.66 -18.32 -19.82
C THR A 93 20.05 -16.92 -19.92
N LEU A 94 20.86 -15.89 -19.70
CA LEU A 94 20.40 -14.50 -19.91
C LEU A 94 19.95 -14.29 -21.35
N ASP A 95 20.62 -14.88 -22.35
CA ASP A 95 20.18 -14.86 -23.75
C ASP A 95 18.73 -15.37 -23.91
N SER A 96 18.38 -16.47 -23.26
CA SER A 96 17.01 -17.00 -23.29
C SER A 96 15.99 -16.06 -22.66
N LEU A 97 16.33 -15.43 -21.53
CA LEU A 97 15.46 -14.43 -20.87
C LEU A 97 15.30 -13.20 -21.76
N LEU A 98 16.40 -12.70 -22.35
CA LEU A 98 16.39 -11.51 -23.22
C LEU A 98 15.55 -11.73 -24.47
N LYS A 99 15.60 -12.92 -25.07
CA LYS A 99 14.74 -13.29 -26.21
C LYS A 99 13.25 -13.23 -25.84
N ARG A 100 12.87 -13.68 -24.65
CA ARG A 100 11.50 -13.54 -24.15
C ARG A 100 11.11 -12.07 -23.97
N ILE A 101 12.01 -11.24 -23.42
CA ILE A 101 11.80 -9.79 -23.30
C ILE A 101 11.58 -9.14 -24.68
N GLN A 102 12.42 -9.46 -25.67
CA GLN A 102 12.32 -8.92 -27.03
C GLN A 102 11.00 -9.31 -27.72
N LYS A 103 10.48 -10.49 -27.43
CA LYS A 103 9.19 -10.96 -27.97
C LYS A 103 7.97 -10.42 -27.20
N GLY A 104 8.17 -9.69 -26.11
CA GLY A 104 7.08 -9.20 -25.28
C GLY A 104 6.42 -10.30 -24.42
N GLU A 105 7.13 -11.42 -24.20
CA GLU A 105 6.69 -12.54 -23.37
C GLU A 105 6.96 -12.29 -21.87
N ILE A 106 7.63 -11.19 -21.51
CA ILE A 106 7.81 -10.75 -20.13
C ILE A 106 7.04 -9.45 -19.93
N GLU A 107 6.09 -9.46 -19.02
CA GLU A 107 5.27 -8.30 -18.72
C GLU A 107 5.95 -7.47 -17.60
N PHE A 108 6.23 -6.24 -17.97
CA PHE A 108 6.69 -5.21 -17.05
C PHE A 108 5.46 -4.37 -16.70
N ASP A 109 4.93 -4.49 -15.50
CA ASP A 109 3.83 -3.61 -15.11
C ASP A 109 4.33 -2.15 -15.16
N SER A 110 3.80 -1.40 -16.13
CA SER A 110 4.16 -0.01 -16.37
C SER A 110 3.85 0.91 -15.18
N SER A 111 2.96 0.49 -14.28
CA SER A 111 2.61 1.22 -13.07
C SER A 111 3.73 1.16 -12.03
N PHE A 112 4.52 0.08 -11.99
CA PHE A 112 5.71 -0.04 -11.16
C PHE A 112 6.90 0.75 -11.70
N GLN A 113 7.01 0.90 -13.03
CA GLN A 113 8.16 1.58 -13.65
C GLN A 113 8.20 3.08 -13.35
N ARG A 114 7.06 3.72 -13.07
CA ARG A 114 7.00 5.18 -12.91
C ARG A 114 7.28 5.66 -11.49
N LYS A 115 7.22 4.81 -10.48
CA LYS A 115 7.20 5.24 -9.07
C LYS A 115 8.16 4.51 -8.13
N ALA A 116 8.57 3.29 -8.42
CA ALA A 116 9.64 2.64 -7.67
C ALA A 116 10.95 3.33 -8.05
N GLY A 117 11.67 3.86 -7.08
CA GLY A 117 12.98 4.47 -7.31
C GLY A 117 13.83 3.56 -8.19
N LEU A 118 13.90 3.90 -9.46
CA LEU A 118 14.70 3.16 -10.42
C LEU A 118 16.15 3.22 -9.97
N TRP A 119 16.85 2.12 -10.08
CA TRP A 119 18.29 2.11 -9.88
C TRP A 119 18.95 3.23 -10.69
N ASP A 120 19.86 3.93 -10.06
CA ASP A 120 20.69 4.89 -10.74
C ASP A 120 21.65 4.19 -11.72
N LYS A 121 22.37 4.96 -12.52
CA LYS A 121 23.29 4.39 -13.51
C LYS A 121 24.42 3.61 -12.88
N LYS A 122 24.84 3.97 -11.67
CA LYS A 122 25.88 3.27 -10.91
C LYS A 122 25.39 1.88 -10.50
N GLN A 123 24.22 1.78 -9.86
CA GLN A 123 23.62 0.51 -9.45
C GLN A 123 23.36 -0.42 -10.65
N LYS A 124 22.89 0.14 -11.78
CA LYS A 124 22.73 -0.60 -13.03
C LYS A 124 24.06 -1.14 -13.55
N SER A 125 25.09 -0.32 -13.52
CA SER A 125 26.45 -0.71 -13.95
C SER A 125 27.04 -1.80 -13.05
N GLN A 126 26.83 -1.71 -11.74
CA GLN A 126 27.25 -2.72 -10.76
C GLN A 126 26.60 -4.09 -11.02
N LEU A 127 25.34 -4.13 -11.46
CA LEU A 127 24.71 -5.39 -11.88
C LEU A 127 25.44 -6.00 -13.07
N ILE A 128 25.74 -5.21 -14.09
CA ILE A 128 26.47 -5.69 -15.29
C ILE A 128 27.88 -6.12 -14.91
N GLU A 129 28.54 -5.39 -14.04
CA GLU A 129 29.86 -5.75 -13.51
C GLU A 129 29.86 -7.07 -12.76
N SER A 130 28.81 -7.32 -11.96
CA SER A 130 28.64 -8.61 -11.27
C SER A 130 28.57 -9.77 -12.25
N ILE A 131 27.92 -9.59 -13.41
CA ILE A 131 27.90 -10.59 -14.48
C ILE A 131 29.30 -10.79 -15.06
N PHE A 132 30.05 -9.72 -15.31
CA PHE A 132 31.43 -9.82 -15.79
C PHE A 132 32.35 -10.54 -14.81
N LEU A 133 32.14 -10.36 -13.53
CA LEU A 133 32.85 -11.05 -12.45
C LEU A 133 32.39 -12.48 -12.24
N ARG A 134 31.32 -12.93 -12.93
CA ARG A 134 30.66 -14.22 -12.77
C ARG A 134 30.11 -14.45 -11.37
N ILE A 135 29.72 -13.37 -10.69
CA ILE A 135 29.02 -13.44 -9.41
C ILE A 135 27.61 -13.94 -9.67
N PRO A 136 27.14 -14.99 -8.97
CA PRO A 136 25.78 -15.50 -9.12
C PRO A 136 24.76 -14.40 -8.80
N LEU A 137 23.83 -14.15 -9.70
CA LEU A 137 22.74 -13.23 -9.46
C LEU A 137 21.69 -13.85 -8.53
N PRO A 138 21.06 -13.06 -7.66
CA PRO A 138 19.90 -13.53 -6.92
C PRO A 138 18.82 -14.08 -7.87
N ALA A 139 18.08 -15.07 -7.41
CA ALA A 139 17.05 -15.71 -8.22
C ALA A 139 15.99 -14.70 -8.71
N PHE A 140 15.40 -15.00 -9.85
CA PHE A 140 14.28 -14.26 -10.43
C PHE A 140 12.98 -15.03 -10.19
N TYR A 141 11.90 -14.33 -9.91
CA TYR A 141 10.59 -14.93 -9.72
C TYR A 141 9.58 -14.34 -10.70
N PHE A 142 8.86 -15.23 -11.36
CA PHE A 142 7.82 -14.85 -12.32
C PHE A 142 6.51 -15.59 -12.00
N ASP A 143 5.38 -14.91 -12.18
CA ASP A 143 4.09 -15.58 -12.32
C ASP A 143 3.96 -16.06 -13.77
N ALA A 144 3.84 -17.35 -13.95
CA ALA A 144 3.66 -18.02 -15.23
C ALA A 144 2.22 -18.55 -15.39
N SER A 145 1.24 -17.84 -14.80
CA SER A 145 -0.18 -18.18 -14.94
C SER A 145 -0.68 -18.09 -16.38
N ASP A 146 -0.07 -17.21 -17.16
CA ASP A 146 -0.18 -17.15 -18.61
C ASP A 146 1.11 -17.75 -19.20
N GLU A 147 0.98 -18.80 -20.01
CA GLU A 147 2.13 -19.47 -20.65
C GLU A 147 2.84 -18.55 -21.63
N ASP A 148 2.12 -17.64 -22.26
CA ASP A 148 2.64 -16.70 -23.24
C ASP A 148 3.26 -15.45 -22.63
N LYS A 149 2.85 -15.11 -21.40
CA LYS A 149 3.31 -13.89 -20.70
C LYS A 149 3.65 -14.16 -19.25
N TRP A 150 4.89 -13.97 -18.91
CA TRP A 150 5.35 -14.05 -17.52
C TRP A 150 5.36 -12.67 -16.86
N LEU A 151 4.69 -12.55 -15.73
CA LEU A 151 4.73 -11.33 -14.92
C LEU A 151 5.91 -11.37 -13.95
N VAL A 152 6.72 -10.30 -13.91
CA VAL A 152 7.85 -10.21 -12.97
C VAL A 152 7.33 -10.02 -11.56
N ILE A 153 7.68 -10.94 -10.64
CA ILE A 153 7.37 -10.88 -9.20
C ILE A 153 8.54 -10.26 -8.43
N ASP A 154 9.73 -10.83 -8.60
CA ASP A 154 10.97 -10.31 -8.03
C ASP A 154 12.07 -10.28 -9.07
N GLY A 155 12.96 -9.29 -8.93
CA GLY A 155 14.01 -9.01 -9.88
C GLY A 155 13.65 -7.96 -10.93
N LEU A 156 12.58 -7.19 -10.74
CA LEU A 156 12.13 -6.16 -11.70
C LEU A 156 13.25 -5.19 -12.07
N GLN A 157 13.98 -4.65 -11.09
CA GLN A 157 15.09 -3.72 -11.35
C GLN A 157 16.21 -4.39 -12.17
N ARG A 158 16.52 -5.65 -11.86
CA ARG A 158 17.52 -6.45 -12.59
C ARG A 158 17.08 -6.72 -14.03
N VAL A 159 15.83 -7.17 -14.23
CA VAL A 159 15.28 -7.43 -15.56
C VAL A 159 15.20 -6.15 -16.38
N THR A 160 14.77 -5.04 -15.77
CA THR A 160 14.71 -3.72 -16.41
C THR A 160 16.11 -3.24 -16.80
N THR A 161 17.11 -3.39 -15.92
CA THR A 161 18.49 -3.02 -16.22
C THR A 161 19.06 -3.82 -17.41
N LEU A 162 18.82 -5.15 -17.42
CA LEU A 162 19.24 -6.01 -18.51
C LEU A 162 18.56 -5.61 -19.83
N LYS A 163 17.25 -5.34 -19.80
CA LYS A 163 16.52 -4.84 -20.95
C LYS A 163 17.12 -3.52 -21.47
N GLN A 164 17.27 -2.52 -20.59
CA GLN A 164 17.76 -1.20 -20.94
C GLN A 164 19.21 -1.24 -21.50
N PHE A 165 20.07 -2.08 -20.94
CA PHE A 165 21.46 -2.15 -21.38
C PHE A 165 21.62 -2.92 -22.69
N ILE A 166 20.93 -4.06 -22.82
CA ILE A 166 21.20 -5.02 -23.90
C ILE A 166 20.20 -4.88 -25.06
N VAL A 167 18.92 -4.67 -24.75
CA VAL A 167 17.84 -4.60 -25.78
C VAL A 167 17.66 -3.16 -26.24
N ASP A 168 17.39 -2.24 -25.31
CA ASP A 168 17.09 -0.84 -25.61
C ASP A 168 18.35 -0.02 -25.87
N LYS A 169 19.50 -0.40 -25.26
CA LYS A 169 20.83 0.25 -25.36
C LYS A 169 20.78 1.72 -24.94
N ASP A 170 20.02 2.03 -23.90
CA ASP A 170 19.69 3.39 -23.49
C ASP A 170 20.60 3.97 -22.41
N PHE A 171 21.54 3.18 -21.87
CA PHE A 171 22.57 3.72 -20.97
C PHE A 171 23.97 3.12 -21.22
N SER A 172 25.00 3.88 -20.83
CA SER A 172 26.40 3.46 -20.81
C SER A 172 26.86 3.12 -19.40
N LEU A 173 27.80 2.19 -19.28
CA LEU A 173 28.41 1.78 -18.02
C LEU A 173 29.11 2.98 -17.33
N GLN A 174 28.98 3.09 -16.02
CA GLN A 174 29.56 4.17 -15.23
C GLN A 174 30.07 3.65 -13.89
N GLU A 175 31.12 4.24 -13.39
CA GLU A 175 31.70 3.94 -12.06
C GLU A 175 31.99 2.45 -11.85
N MET A 176 32.52 1.78 -12.87
CA MET A 176 32.94 0.39 -12.80
C MET A 176 34.17 0.27 -11.88
N GLU A 177 34.10 -0.62 -10.88
CA GLU A 177 35.18 -0.79 -9.91
C GLU A 177 36.31 -1.70 -10.45
N PHE A 178 35.94 -2.80 -11.11
CA PHE A 178 36.86 -3.84 -11.59
C PHE A 178 37.20 -3.74 -13.07
N PHE A 179 36.40 -3.01 -13.85
CA PHE A 179 36.58 -2.82 -15.28
C PHE A 179 36.46 -1.34 -15.67
N PRO A 180 37.28 -0.45 -15.11
CA PRO A 180 37.19 0.99 -15.37
C PRO A 180 37.36 1.35 -16.86
N GLU A 181 38.03 0.49 -17.63
CA GLU A 181 38.19 0.62 -19.09
C GLU A 181 36.89 0.50 -19.86
N LEU A 182 35.85 -0.08 -19.25
CA LEU A 182 34.53 -0.23 -19.87
C LEU A 182 33.60 0.94 -19.53
N ASN A 183 34.04 1.92 -18.74
CA ASN A 183 33.23 3.11 -18.49
C ASN A 183 32.94 3.86 -19.79
N GLY A 184 31.68 4.28 -19.96
CA GLY A 184 31.20 4.93 -21.17
C GLY A 184 30.74 3.98 -22.28
N CYS A 185 31.04 2.68 -22.18
CA CYS A 185 30.62 1.71 -23.17
C CYS A 185 29.12 1.40 -23.07
N VAL A 186 28.44 1.34 -24.20
CA VAL A 186 27.14 0.68 -24.38
C VAL A 186 27.36 -0.78 -24.79
N TYR A 187 26.31 -1.60 -24.75
CA TYR A 187 26.41 -3.04 -25.02
C TYR A 187 27.16 -3.41 -26.32
N ASP A 188 26.87 -2.73 -27.44
CA ASP A 188 27.50 -3.02 -28.74
C ASP A 188 28.98 -2.68 -28.79
N GLN A 189 29.45 -1.80 -27.90
CA GLN A 189 30.86 -1.40 -27.82
C GLN A 189 31.70 -2.33 -26.94
N LEU A 190 31.03 -3.25 -26.21
CA LEU A 190 31.72 -4.22 -25.38
C LEU A 190 32.56 -5.20 -26.24
N PRO A 191 33.78 -5.57 -25.80
CA PRO A 191 34.50 -6.68 -26.40
C PRO A 191 33.63 -7.96 -26.44
N ARG A 192 33.75 -8.73 -27.52
CA ARG A 192 32.91 -9.94 -27.72
C ARG A 192 32.97 -10.94 -26.55
N ALA A 193 34.09 -10.98 -25.84
CA ALA A 193 34.25 -11.83 -24.67
C ALA A 193 33.26 -11.46 -23.54
N PHE A 194 33.02 -10.16 -23.32
CA PHE A 194 32.06 -9.69 -22.32
C PHE A 194 30.61 -9.87 -22.77
N GLN A 195 30.32 -9.64 -24.06
CA GLN A 195 28.99 -9.95 -24.59
C GLN A 195 28.65 -11.42 -24.39
N ARG A 196 29.58 -12.35 -24.74
CA ARG A 196 29.37 -13.79 -24.49
C ARG A 196 29.17 -14.12 -23.02
N ARG A 197 29.89 -13.45 -22.09
CA ARG A 197 29.68 -13.67 -20.67
C ARG A 197 28.26 -13.34 -20.24
N ILE A 198 27.69 -12.25 -20.78
CA ILE A 198 26.29 -11.91 -20.54
C ILE A 198 25.40 -13.02 -21.11
N ASP A 199 25.53 -13.35 -22.38
CA ASP A 199 24.67 -14.31 -23.09
C ASP A 199 24.64 -15.67 -22.38
N GLU A 200 25.82 -16.16 -21.96
CA GLU A 200 26.03 -17.48 -21.37
C GLU A 200 25.77 -17.52 -19.84
N THR A 201 25.58 -16.37 -19.20
CA THR A 201 25.32 -16.36 -17.75
C THR A 201 24.02 -17.08 -17.44
N VAL A 202 24.12 -18.10 -16.56
CA VAL A 202 22.97 -18.87 -16.09
C VAL A 202 22.37 -18.19 -14.87
N ILE A 203 21.08 -18.00 -14.91
CA ILE A 203 20.25 -17.45 -13.82
C ILE A 203 19.26 -18.51 -13.34
N ASN A 204 18.92 -18.46 -12.04
CA ASN A 204 17.86 -19.28 -11.47
C ASN A 204 16.54 -18.53 -11.59
N VAL A 205 15.58 -19.14 -12.26
CA VAL A 205 14.23 -18.60 -12.42
C VAL A 205 13.25 -19.52 -11.69
N TYR A 206 12.45 -18.94 -10.82
CA TYR A 206 11.32 -19.62 -10.20
C TYR A 206 10.02 -19.16 -10.87
N LEU A 207 9.28 -20.14 -11.39
CA LEU A 207 7.98 -19.95 -12.03
C LEU A 207 6.88 -20.37 -11.08
N VAL A 208 6.02 -19.44 -10.72
CA VAL A 208 4.79 -19.74 -9.98
C VAL A 208 3.74 -20.15 -11.02
N ASN A 209 3.34 -21.41 -11.00
CA ASN A 209 2.48 -22.00 -12.02
C ASN A 209 0.99 -21.68 -11.81
N PRO A 210 0.14 -21.83 -12.84
CA PRO A 210 -1.31 -21.54 -12.79
C PRO A 210 -2.07 -22.31 -11.71
N SER A 211 -1.63 -23.50 -11.37
CA SER A 211 -2.24 -24.36 -10.31
C SER A 211 -2.12 -23.79 -8.90
N THR A 212 -1.21 -22.81 -8.67
CA THR A 212 -1.09 -22.13 -7.39
C THR A 212 -2.25 -21.15 -7.19
N PRO A 213 -3.08 -21.29 -6.12
CA PRO A 213 -4.18 -20.36 -5.85
C PRO A 213 -3.71 -18.93 -5.62
N ASP A 214 -4.52 -17.92 -6.02
CA ASP A 214 -4.15 -16.50 -5.97
C ASP A 214 -3.77 -15.99 -4.58
N ASN A 215 -4.48 -16.44 -3.53
CA ASN A 215 -4.17 -16.09 -2.15
C ASN A 215 -2.79 -16.65 -1.71
N VAL A 216 -2.41 -17.81 -2.23
CA VAL A 216 -1.09 -18.41 -2.01
C VAL A 216 -0.03 -17.62 -2.78
N LYS A 217 -0.29 -17.29 -4.04
CA LYS A 217 0.58 -16.42 -4.85
C LYS A 217 0.83 -15.09 -4.15
N TYR A 218 -0.22 -14.42 -3.68
CA TYR A 218 -0.11 -13.17 -2.94
C TYR A 218 0.82 -13.28 -1.73
N ASN A 219 0.64 -14.33 -0.91
CA ASN A 219 1.49 -14.57 0.26
C ASN A 219 2.94 -14.89 -0.10
N ILE A 220 3.17 -15.63 -1.20
CA ILE A 220 4.51 -15.91 -1.72
C ILE A 220 5.17 -14.60 -2.15
N PHE A 221 4.47 -13.74 -2.89
CA PHE A 221 4.97 -12.46 -3.37
C PHE A 221 5.32 -11.52 -2.22
N LYS A 222 4.45 -11.43 -1.21
CA LYS A 222 4.69 -10.65 0.00
C LYS A 222 5.97 -11.10 0.75
N ARG A 223 6.27 -12.41 0.74
CA ARG A 223 7.46 -12.97 1.42
C ARG A 223 8.75 -12.86 0.62
N ILE A 224 8.68 -13.03 -0.70
CA ILE A 224 9.87 -12.97 -1.57
C ILE A 224 10.38 -11.54 -1.69
N ASN A 225 9.48 -10.58 -1.70
CA ASN A 225 9.76 -9.17 -1.95
C ASN A 225 10.37 -8.43 -0.74
N THR A 226 11.20 -9.12 0.05
CA THR A 226 11.86 -8.57 1.26
C THR A 226 13.25 -8.00 1.01
N GLY A 227 13.80 -8.15 -0.20
CA GLY A 227 15.15 -7.71 -0.57
C GLY A 227 15.15 -6.51 -1.51
N GLY A 228 15.22 -5.28 -0.99
CA GLY A 228 15.21 -4.05 -1.77
C GLY A 228 14.05 -3.12 -1.40
N LEU A 229 13.55 -2.32 -2.33
CA LEU A 229 12.30 -1.58 -2.17
C LEU A 229 11.13 -2.57 -2.21
N ALA A 230 10.71 -3.02 -1.03
CA ALA A 230 9.59 -3.94 -0.88
C ALA A 230 8.31 -3.35 -1.50
N LEU A 231 7.55 -4.14 -2.25
CA LEU A 231 6.25 -3.73 -2.78
C LEU A 231 5.22 -3.65 -1.65
N GLU A 232 4.38 -2.62 -1.70
CA GLU A 232 3.23 -2.54 -0.80
C GLU A 232 2.12 -3.52 -1.20
N ALA A 233 1.27 -3.84 -0.24
CA ALA A 233 0.18 -4.80 -0.43
C ALA A 233 -0.69 -4.49 -1.67
N GLN A 234 -0.98 -3.22 -1.92
CA GLN A 234 -1.80 -2.81 -3.08
C GLN A 234 -1.03 -2.89 -4.41
N GLU A 235 0.26 -2.67 -4.40
CA GLU A 235 1.09 -2.87 -5.58
C GLU A 235 1.11 -4.35 -5.99
N ILE A 236 1.23 -5.25 -5.01
CA ILE A 236 1.15 -6.71 -5.25
C ILE A 236 -0.22 -7.09 -5.82
N ARG A 237 -1.33 -6.56 -5.25
CA ARG A 237 -2.69 -6.80 -5.77
C ARG A 237 -2.85 -6.30 -7.19
N ASN A 238 -2.35 -5.11 -7.48
CA ASN A 238 -2.44 -4.53 -8.82
C ASN A 238 -1.74 -5.39 -9.87
N ALA A 239 -0.63 -6.02 -9.50
CA ALA A 239 0.10 -6.93 -10.38
C ALA A 239 -0.65 -8.26 -10.59
N LEU A 240 -1.16 -8.87 -9.50
CA LEU A 240 -1.78 -10.20 -9.54
C LEU A 240 -3.18 -10.22 -10.13
N PHE A 241 -3.95 -9.15 -9.93
CA PHE A 241 -5.37 -9.08 -10.31
C PHE A 241 -5.58 -8.03 -11.40
N GLN A 242 -4.80 -8.10 -12.47
CA GLN A 242 -4.94 -7.20 -13.62
C GLN A 242 -6.32 -7.35 -14.28
N GLY A 243 -6.80 -6.26 -14.89
CA GLY A 243 -8.06 -6.25 -15.60
C GLY A 243 -8.93 -5.03 -15.31
N ASN A 244 -10.26 -5.24 -15.23
CA ASN A 244 -11.21 -4.17 -14.94
C ASN A 244 -10.96 -3.54 -13.57
N ALA A 245 -10.59 -4.33 -12.56
CA ALA A 245 -10.32 -3.86 -11.21
C ALA A 245 -9.24 -2.78 -11.19
N THR A 246 -8.11 -3.00 -11.85
CA THR A 246 -6.98 -2.06 -11.82
C THR A 246 -7.32 -0.72 -12.46
N ARG A 247 -8.11 -0.73 -13.56
CA ARG A 247 -8.61 0.48 -14.21
C ARG A 247 -9.61 1.20 -13.33
N PHE A 248 -10.62 0.48 -12.86
CA PHE A 248 -11.67 1.02 -12.00
C PHE A 248 -11.10 1.72 -10.76
N LEU A 249 -10.16 1.06 -10.07
CA LEU A 249 -9.51 1.65 -8.88
C LEU A 249 -8.73 2.92 -9.23
N GLN A 250 -8.04 2.93 -10.36
CA GLN A 250 -7.30 4.11 -10.83
C GLN A 250 -8.22 5.27 -11.17
N ASP A 251 -9.32 4.99 -11.89
CA ASP A 251 -10.27 6.02 -12.32
C ASP A 251 -11.00 6.63 -11.13
N CYS A 252 -11.50 5.80 -10.21
CA CYS A 252 -12.16 6.26 -8.98
C CYS A 252 -11.21 7.04 -8.05
N ALA A 253 -9.93 6.63 -7.93
CA ALA A 253 -8.95 7.35 -7.13
C ALA A 253 -8.62 8.75 -7.68
N ALA A 254 -8.80 8.97 -8.96
CA ALA A 254 -8.60 10.26 -9.62
C ALA A 254 -9.83 11.18 -9.55
N LEU A 255 -10.98 10.71 -9.06
CA LEU A 255 -12.21 11.51 -9.00
C LEU A 255 -12.03 12.71 -8.06
N PRO A 256 -12.48 13.93 -8.49
CA PRO A 256 -12.39 15.12 -7.65
C PRO A 256 -13.08 15.00 -6.29
N CYS A 257 -14.18 14.24 -6.21
CA CYS A 257 -14.90 13.99 -4.97
C CYS A 257 -14.05 13.21 -3.95
N PHE A 258 -13.29 12.22 -4.39
CA PHE A 258 -12.37 11.46 -3.53
C PHE A 258 -11.21 12.34 -3.04
N VAL A 259 -10.60 13.10 -3.95
CA VAL A 259 -9.52 14.04 -3.60
C VAL A 259 -10.02 15.08 -2.60
N ALA A 260 -11.23 15.64 -2.79
CA ALA A 260 -11.84 16.61 -1.88
C ALA A 260 -12.15 15.97 -0.50
N ALA A 261 -12.79 14.80 -0.48
CA ALA A 261 -13.14 14.10 0.76
C ALA A 261 -11.90 13.72 1.58
N THR A 262 -10.80 13.36 0.93
CA THR A 262 -9.54 13.05 1.60
C THR A 262 -8.66 14.28 1.87
N GLY A 263 -9.04 15.44 1.30
CA GLY A 263 -8.26 16.67 1.38
C GLY A 263 -6.87 16.54 0.75
N GLY A 264 -6.73 15.67 -0.27
CA GLY A 264 -5.46 15.36 -0.94
C GLY A 264 -4.44 14.59 -0.08
N SER A 265 -4.85 14.11 1.09
CA SER A 265 -3.95 13.42 2.03
C SER A 265 -3.62 12.00 1.63
N VAL A 266 -4.49 11.36 0.83
CA VAL A 266 -4.25 10.00 0.32
C VAL A 266 -3.49 10.09 -1.00
N LYS A 267 -2.20 9.82 -0.93
CA LYS A 267 -1.31 9.95 -2.09
C LYS A 267 -1.39 8.73 -3.02
N SER A 268 -1.12 8.98 -4.30
CA SER A 268 -1.03 7.90 -5.31
C SER A 268 0.29 7.14 -5.26
N GLU A 269 1.24 7.59 -4.44
CA GLU A 269 2.48 6.88 -4.18
C GLU A 269 2.16 5.52 -3.57
N ARG A 270 2.83 4.48 -4.04
CA ARG A 270 2.62 3.09 -3.58
C ARG A 270 1.17 2.60 -3.71
N MET A 271 0.36 3.25 -4.56
CA MET A 271 -1.05 2.93 -4.83
C MET A 271 -1.98 3.01 -3.60
N LEU A 272 -1.65 3.83 -2.61
CA LEU A 272 -2.46 3.97 -1.41
C LEU A 272 -3.87 4.49 -1.72
N ASP A 273 -3.99 5.41 -2.68
CA ASP A 273 -5.25 5.92 -3.20
C ASP A 273 -6.17 4.81 -3.74
N ARG A 274 -5.61 3.86 -4.49
CA ARG A 274 -6.33 2.70 -5.03
C ARG A 274 -6.74 1.72 -3.93
N GLU A 275 -5.91 1.57 -2.88
CA GLU A 275 -6.26 0.74 -1.73
C GLU A 275 -7.51 1.28 -1.01
N PHE A 276 -7.64 2.61 -0.86
CA PHE A 276 -8.83 3.22 -0.27
C PHE A 276 -10.08 2.93 -1.10
N VAL A 277 -10.02 3.08 -2.41
CA VAL A 277 -11.15 2.72 -3.29
C VAL A 277 -11.49 1.23 -3.16
N LEU A 278 -10.47 0.36 -3.11
CA LEU A 278 -10.68 -1.09 -2.94
C LEU A 278 -11.31 -1.42 -1.58
N ARG A 279 -10.90 -0.74 -0.51
CA ARG A 279 -11.54 -0.88 0.82
C ARG A 279 -13.01 -0.49 0.77
N TYR A 280 -13.35 0.62 0.09
CA TYR A 280 -14.76 0.98 -0.13
C TYR A 280 -15.53 -0.14 -0.81
N VAL A 281 -15.02 -0.64 -1.93
CA VAL A 281 -15.69 -1.73 -2.66
C VAL A 281 -15.83 -2.98 -1.78
N SER A 282 -14.76 -3.41 -1.13
CA SER A 282 -14.78 -4.64 -0.32
C SER A 282 -15.76 -4.55 0.84
N PHE A 283 -15.74 -3.46 1.60
CA PHE A 283 -16.63 -3.32 2.77
C PHE A 283 -18.08 -2.99 2.40
N CYS A 284 -18.33 -2.37 1.24
CA CYS A 284 -19.66 -1.95 0.84
C CYS A 284 -20.40 -2.93 -0.09
N TYR A 285 -19.70 -3.85 -0.75
CA TYR A 285 -20.29 -4.73 -1.77
C TYR A 285 -20.06 -6.23 -1.52
N LEU A 286 -19.04 -6.60 -0.73
CA LEU A 286 -18.87 -7.99 -0.33
C LEU A 286 -19.66 -8.29 0.94
N ASP A 287 -20.00 -9.58 1.11
CA ASP A 287 -20.64 -10.04 2.34
C ASP A 287 -19.62 -10.00 3.51
N LEU A 288 -19.83 -9.10 4.46
CA LEU A 288 -19.00 -8.97 5.67
C LEU A 288 -18.96 -10.27 6.51
N ASN A 289 -19.94 -11.18 6.32
CA ASN A 289 -19.89 -12.50 6.97
C ASN A 289 -18.72 -13.36 6.48
N GLN A 290 -18.21 -13.09 5.29
CA GLN A 290 -17.05 -13.78 4.72
C GLN A 290 -15.72 -13.21 5.20
N TYR A 291 -15.72 -12.05 5.86
CA TYR A 291 -14.51 -11.47 6.45
C TYR A 291 -13.96 -12.37 7.56
N SER A 292 -12.77 -12.91 7.35
CA SER A 292 -12.12 -13.87 8.26
C SER A 292 -11.29 -13.22 9.38
N GLY A 293 -11.10 -11.89 9.35
CA GLY A 293 -10.12 -11.16 10.14
C GLY A 293 -8.85 -10.82 9.34
N ASN A 294 -8.68 -11.41 8.15
CA ASN A 294 -7.55 -11.13 7.26
C ASN A 294 -7.95 -10.10 6.20
N ILE A 295 -7.47 -8.87 6.36
CA ILE A 295 -7.80 -7.77 5.44
C ILE A 295 -7.24 -8.02 4.04
N ASP A 296 -6.05 -8.63 3.92
CA ASP A 296 -5.44 -8.89 2.62
C ASP A 296 -6.29 -9.87 1.79
N GLU A 297 -6.79 -10.95 2.42
CA GLU A 297 -7.68 -11.90 1.74
C GLU A 297 -8.98 -11.22 1.30
N PHE A 298 -9.56 -10.38 2.16
CA PHE A 298 -10.81 -9.70 1.87
C PHE A 298 -10.66 -8.69 0.72
N LEU A 299 -9.56 -7.94 0.69
CA LEU A 299 -9.26 -7.04 -0.41
C LEU A 299 -8.94 -7.77 -1.72
N ASN A 300 -8.32 -8.96 -1.65
CA ASN A 300 -8.11 -9.81 -2.82
C ASN A 300 -9.45 -10.27 -3.43
N GLU A 301 -10.43 -10.62 -2.59
CA GLU A 301 -11.79 -10.93 -3.08
C GLU A 301 -12.47 -9.69 -3.69
N GLY A 302 -12.22 -8.49 -3.16
CA GLY A 302 -12.65 -7.23 -3.78
C GLY A 302 -12.09 -7.01 -5.19
N MET A 303 -10.81 -7.34 -5.41
CA MET A 303 -10.21 -7.31 -6.75
C MET A 303 -10.89 -8.29 -7.72
N LYS A 304 -11.15 -9.52 -7.25
CA LYS A 304 -11.85 -10.53 -8.06
C LYS A 304 -13.27 -10.08 -8.39
N TYR A 305 -14.00 -9.56 -7.42
CA TYR A 305 -15.34 -9.02 -7.60
C TYR A 305 -15.37 -7.97 -8.72
N LEU A 306 -14.49 -6.97 -8.66
CA LEU A 306 -14.38 -5.93 -9.68
C LEU A 306 -13.99 -6.48 -11.07
N ASN A 307 -13.15 -7.50 -11.13
CA ASN A 307 -12.76 -8.12 -12.40
C ASN A 307 -13.91 -8.90 -13.05
N HIS A 308 -14.84 -9.43 -12.25
CA HIS A 308 -16.01 -10.17 -12.75
C HIS A 308 -17.25 -9.29 -12.96
N ALA A 309 -17.26 -8.09 -12.38
CA ALA A 309 -18.38 -7.17 -12.47
C ALA A 309 -18.66 -6.74 -13.92
N ALA A 310 -19.93 -6.67 -14.29
CA ALA A 310 -20.35 -6.15 -15.58
C ALA A 310 -20.11 -4.63 -15.66
N LYS A 311 -19.97 -4.10 -16.88
CA LYS A 311 -19.69 -2.66 -17.06
C LYS A 311 -20.74 -1.76 -16.39
N GLY A 312 -22.02 -2.09 -16.50
CA GLY A 312 -23.09 -1.32 -15.86
C GLY A 312 -23.04 -1.36 -14.34
N GLU A 313 -22.60 -2.47 -13.76
CA GLU A 313 -22.38 -2.62 -12.32
C GLU A 313 -21.20 -1.73 -11.84
N LEU A 314 -20.10 -1.68 -12.61
CA LEU A 314 -18.98 -0.80 -12.31
C LEU A 314 -19.39 0.69 -12.36
N GLU A 315 -20.21 1.08 -13.34
CA GLU A 315 -20.74 2.46 -13.45
C GLU A 315 -21.66 2.81 -12.26
N GLU A 316 -22.42 1.86 -11.74
CA GLU A 316 -23.25 2.05 -10.55
C GLU A 316 -22.40 2.19 -9.29
N ILE A 317 -21.39 1.33 -9.12
CA ILE A 317 -20.44 1.41 -8.01
C ILE A 317 -19.71 2.77 -7.99
N GLU A 318 -19.25 3.26 -9.14
CA GLU A 318 -18.59 4.56 -9.27
C GLU A 318 -19.52 5.71 -8.88
N LYS A 319 -20.79 5.66 -9.31
CA LYS A 319 -21.80 6.65 -8.95
C LYS A 319 -22.09 6.65 -7.44
N GLU A 320 -22.25 5.48 -6.83
CA GLU A 320 -22.46 5.38 -5.39
C GLU A 320 -21.23 5.83 -4.61
N PHE A 321 -20.03 5.45 -5.05
CA PHE A 321 -18.77 5.93 -4.49
C PHE A 321 -18.70 7.45 -4.51
N THR A 322 -19.01 8.05 -5.65
CA THR A 322 -19.05 9.52 -5.82
C THR A 322 -19.99 10.15 -4.82
N ASN A 323 -21.20 9.61 -4.65
CA ASN A 323 -22.19 10.12 -3.71
C ASN A 323 -21.72 10.01 -2.27
N VAL A 324 -21.13 8.86 -1.88
CA VAL A 324 -20.60 8.65 -0.53
C VAL A 324 -19.46 9.63 -0.23
N MET A 325 -18.54 9.86 -1.16
CA MET A 325 -17.45 10.82 -0.98
C MET A 325 -17.97 12.26 -0.83
N TYR A 326 -18.93 12.65 -1.64
CA TYR A 326 -19.58 13.97 -1.54
C TYR A 326 -20.30 14.15 -0.20
N ASN A 327 -21.07 13.15 0.20
CA ASN A 327 -21.85 13.18 1.44
C ASN A 327 -20.92 13.25 2.66
N MET A 328 -19.86 12.46 2.68
CA MET A 328 -18.86 12.47 3.76
C MET A 328 -18.13 13.81 3.84
N HIS A 329 -17.74 14.37 2.70
CA HIS A 329 -17.09 15.68 2.68
C HIS A 329 -18.02 16.79 3.24
N ASN A 330 -19.29 16.79 2.86
CA ASN A 330 -20.27 17.77 3.35
C ASN A 330 -20.62 17.59 4.82
N LEU A 331 -20.56 16.34 5.33
CA LEU A 331 -20.87 16.00 6.72
C LEU A 331 -19.72 16.32 7.68
N MET A 332 -18.49 15.95 7.30
CA MET A 332 -17.33 16.00 8.18
C MET A 332 -16.29 17.06 7.80
N GLU A 333 -16.40 17.66 6.62
CA GLU A 333 -15.52 18.72 6.11
C GLU A 333 -14.03 18.33 6.21
N LYS A 334 -13.20 19.17 6.83
CA LYS A 334 -11.76 18.90 7.06
C LYS A 334 -11.47 17.65 7.88
N ASN A 335 -12.44 17.14 8.62
CA ASN A 335 -12.33 15.98 9.51
C ASN A 335 -12.78 14.68 8.84
N THR A 336 -13.10 14.69 7.56
CA THR A 336 -13.53 13.51 6.81
C THR A 336 -12.55 12.36 6.99
N PHE A 337 -13.06 11.20 7.43
CA PHE A 337 -12.29 9.97 7.68
C PHE A 337 -11.20 10.08 8.77
N ARG A 338 -11.33 11.05 9.66
CA ARG A 338 -10.36 11.32 10.73
C ARG A 338 -11.01 11.19 12.10
N LYS A 339 -10.21 10.91 13.12
CA LYS A 339 -10.66 11.10 14.49
C LYS A 339 -10.89 12.57 14.74
N ILE A 340 -11.95 12.92 15.44
CA ILE A 340 -12.18 14.27 15.92
C ILE A 340 -11.93 14.26 17.44
N CYS A 341 -11.04 15.12 17.91
CA CYS A 341 -10.65 15.22 19.32
C CYS A 341 -10.93 16.62 19.84
N TYR A 342 -11.16 16.76 21.14
CA TYR A 342 -11.44 18.04 21.80
C TYR A 342 -10.29 19.04 21.75
N ASP A 343 -9.06 18.57 21.51
CA ASP A 343 -7.87 19.43 21.37
C ASP A 343 -7.86 20.26 20.05
N GLY A 344 -8.83 20.05 19.16
CA GLY A 344 -8.97 20.75 17.88
C GLY A 344 -7.89 20.43 16.84
N ARG A 345 -6.94 19.54 17.14
CA ARG A 345 -5.88 19.17 16.21
C ARG A 345 -6.42 18.27 15.09
N ARG A 346 -6.03 18.56 13.86
CA ARG A 346 -6.36 17.70 12.73
C ARG A 346 -5.59 16.39 12.84
N ARG A 347 -6.30 15.27 12.86
CA ARG A 347 -5.71 13.93 12.89
C ARG A 347 -5.48 13.39 11.47
N PRO A 348 -4.58 12.41 11.29
CA PRO A 348 -4.43 11.73 10.01
C PRO A 348 -5.69 10.94 9.63
N ILE A 349 -5.83 10.66 8.33
CA ILE A 349 -6.90 9.78 7.84
C ILE A 349 -6.68 8.36 8.39
N ASN A 350 -7.76 7.75 8.85
CA ASN A 350 -7.73 6.40 9.39
C ASN A 350 -8.53 5.44 8.49
N LYS A 351 -7.89 4.37 8.02
CA LYS A 351 -8.46 3.39 7.09
C LYS A 351 -9.71 2.71 7.63
N VAL A 352 -9.73 2.35 8.91
CA VAL A 352 -10.88 1.65 9.51
C VAL A 352 -12.04 2.59 9.81
N ILE A 353 -11.79 3.86 10.06
CA ILE A 353 -12.80 4.92 10.12
C ILE A 353 -13.42 5.12 8.74
N TYR A 354 -12.60 5.18 7.70
CA TYR A 354 -13.05 5.26 6.31
C TYR A 354 -14.01 4.11 5.98
N GLU A 355 -13.63 2.85 6.27
CA GLU A 355 -14.45 1.66 6.04
C GLU A 355 -15.82 1.77 6.71
N SER A 356 -15.83 2.11 8.00
CA SER A 356 -17.06 2.16 8.80
C SER A 356 -18.00 3.27 8.34
N TRP A 357 -17.48 4.47 8.11
CA TRP A 357 -18.29 5.59 7.64
C TRP A 357 -18.81 5.40 6.22
N CYS A 358 -17.98 4.89 5.30
CA CYS A 358 -18.43 4.59 3.94
C CYS A 358 -19.56 3.57 3.95
N TYR A 359 -19.43 2.49 4.74
CA TYR A 359 -20.46 1.49 4.90
C TYR A 359 -21.78 2.11 5.42
N VAL A 360 -21.71 2.90 6.48
CA VAL A 360 -22.91 3.50 7.09
C VAL A 360 -23.59 4.47 6.12
N ILE A 361 -22.84 5.41 5.53
CA ILE A 361 -23.41 6.42 4.62
C ILE A 361 -24.01 5.78 3.36
N LYS A 362 -23.37 4.73 2.81
CA LYS A 362 -23.92 3.98 1.66
C LYS A 362 -25.29 3.36 1.96
N ASN A 363 -25.48 2.89 3.20
CA ASN A 363 -26.72 2.18 3.59
C ASN A 363 -27.82 3.10 4.10
N LEU A 364 -27.63 4.42 4.06
CA LEU A 364 -28.65 5.42 4.36
C LEU A 364 -29.33 5.92 3.08
N SER A 365 -30.60 6.28 3.19
CA SER A 365 -31.28 7.01 2.13
C SER A 365 -30.71 8.44 1.98
N GLN A 366 -30.77 9.01 0.78
CA GLN A 366 -30.32 10.37 0.56
C GLN A 366 -31.09 11.39 1.42
N ALA A 367 -32.34 11.11 1.78
CA ALA A 367 -33.12 11.95 2.67
C ALA A 367 -32.55 11.97 4.10
N GLU A 368 -32.12 10.83 4.63
CA GLU A 368 -31.47 10.73 5.92
C GLU A 368 -30.12 11.42 5.91
N VAL A 369 -29.30 11.19 4.89
CA VAL A 369 -28.00 11.86 4.73
C VAL A 369 -28.17 13.39 4.67
N ASN A 370 -29.15 13.88 3.95
CA ASN A 370 -29.44 15.33 3.90
C ASN A 370 -29.86 15.89 5.26
N LYS A 371 -30.60 15.12 6.09
CA LYS A 371 -30.92 15.51 7.47
C LYS A 371 -29.66 15.60 8.33
N LEU A 372 -28.73 14.62 8.20
CA LEU A 372 -27.46 14.64 8.91
C LEU A 372 -26.58 15.83 8.51
N ILE A 373 -26.45 16.10 7.22
CA ILE A 373 -25.66 17.24 6.72
C ILE A 373 -26.20 18.58 7.24
N LYS A 374 -27.52 18.74 7.33
CA LYS A 374 -28.13 19.93 7.92
C LYS A 374 -27.83 20.09 9.40
N ASN A 375 -27.58 19.00 10.09
CA ASN A 375 -27.28 18.95 11.53
C ASN A 375 -25.84 18.44 11.79
N LYS A 376 -24.92 18.77 10.89
CA LYS A 376 -23.54 18.29 10.92
C LYS A 376 -22.81 18.58 12.21
N ASP A 377 -23.11 19.73 12.87
CA ASP A 377 -22.45 20.12 14.12
C ASP A 377 -22.80 19.16 15.25
N GLU A 378 -24.06 18.69 15.34
CA GLU A 378 -24.46 17.67 16.30
C GLU A 378 -23.81 16.34 15.99
N VAL A 379 -23.77 15.92 14.70
CA VAL A 379 -23.10 14.70 14.26
C VAL A 379 -21.63 14.74 14.63
N GLN A 380 -20.91 15.83 14.32
CA GLN A 380 -19.48 15.96 14.62
C GLN A 380 -19.22 15.98 16.12
N LYS A 381 -20.09 16.61 16.93
CA LYS A 381 -19.98 16.60 18.39
C LYS A 381 -20.13 15.18 18.96
N LYS A 382 -21.19 14.46 18.57
CA LYS A 382 -21.39 13.07 19.01
C LYS A 382 -20.28 12.14 18.52
N TYR A 383 -19.74 12.42 17.33
CA TYR A 383 -18.60 11.66 16.82
C TYR A 383 -17.30 11.96 17.58
N MET A 384 -17.12 13.17 18.04
CA MET A 384 -16.02 13.54 18.96
C MET A 384 -16.11 12.77 20.28
N ASP A 385 -17.30 12.72 20.88
CA ASP A 385 -17.54 11.91 22.09
C ASP A 385 -17.24 10.42 21.86
N LEU A 386 -17.65 9.89 20.70
CA LEU A 386 -17.35 8.51 20.31
C LEU A 386 -15.84 8.28 20.16
N CYS A 387 -15.10 9.21 19.56
CA CYS A 387 -13.65 9.12 19.39
C CYS A 387 -12.88 9.12 20.71
N GLU A 388 -13.45 9.65 21.79
CA GLU A 388 -12.87 9.61 23.16
C GLU A 388 -13.25 8.33 23.91
N SER A 389 -14.21 7.54 23.40
CA SER A 389 -14.62 6.28 24.03
C SER A 389 -13.50 5.25 23.99
N SER A 390 -13.15 4.72 25.17
CA SER A 390 -12.12 3.68 25.30
C SER A 390 -12.44 2.41 24.49
N ASP A 391 -13.73 2.07 24.36
CA ASP A 391 -14.16 0.88 23.64
C ASP A 391 -14.09 1.08 22.14
N TYR A 392 -14.52 2.24 21.62
CA TYR A 392 -14.36 2.55 20.20
C TYR A 392 -12.89 2.59 19.79
N LEU A 393 -12.02 3.19 20.61
CA LEU A 393 -10.57 3.20 20.38
C LEU A 393 -9.95 1.79 20.33
N LYS A 394 -10.44 0.85 21.16
CA LYS A 394 -10.02 -0.56 21.08
C LYS A 394 -10.46 -1.20 19.77
N PHE A 395 -11.71 -0.92 19.33
CA PHE A 395 -12.23 -1.47 18.07
C PHE A 395 -11.50 -0.90 16.86
N LEU A 396 -11.01 0.33 16.91
CA LEU A 396 -10.19 0.91 15.84
C LEU A 396 -8.82 0.24 15.71
N LYS A 397 -8.30 -0.38 16.77
CA LYS A 397 -7.00 -1.06 16.79
C LYS A 397 -7.07 -2.56 16.49
N ALA A 398 -8.26 -3.13 16.42
CA ALA A 398 -8.46 -4.55 16.19
C ALA A 398 -8.89 -4.83 14.76
N SER A 399 -8.41 -5.94 14.18
CA SER A 399 -8.69 -6.37 12.80
C SER A 399 -9.67 -7.53 12.70
N ASP A 400 -10.03 -8.14 13.84
CA ASP A 400 -10.93 -9.29 13.83
C ASP A 400 -12.35 -8.93 13.37
N LYS A 401 -13.07 -9.94 12.90
CA LYS A 401 -14.45 -9.80 12.39
C LYS A 401 -15.37 -9.07 13.37
N LYS A 402 -15.26 -9.38 14.67
CA LYS A 402 -16.10 -8.77 15.71
C LYS A 402 -15.84 -7.27 15.82
N ALA A 403 -14.57 -6.85 15.77
CA ALA A 403 -14.20 -5.43 15.82
C ALA A 403 -14.76 -4.65 14.62
N VAL A 404 -14.77 -5.25 13.43
CA VAL A 404 -15.38 -4.63 12.23
C VAL A 404 -16.86 -4.34 12.47
N TYR A 405 -17.63 -5.33 12.92
CA TYR A 405 -19.05 -5.13 13.21
C TYR A 405 -19.28 -4.08 14.29
N LEU A 406 -18.52 -4.13 15.38
CA LEU A 406 -18.66 -3.18 16.47
C LEU A 406 -18.34 -1.74 16.05
N ARG A 407 -17.34 -1.52 15.19
CA ARG A 407 -17.04 -0.20 14.63
C ARG A 407 -18.21 0.34 13.80
N ILE A 408 -18.76 -0.49 12.94
CA ILE A 408 -19.92 -0.14 12.11
C ILE A 408 -21.13 0.15 12.99
N ASP A 409 -21.40 -0.68 13.99
CA ASP A 409 -22.52 -0.50 14.91
C ASP A 409 -22.40 0.78 15.74
N CYS A 410 -21.19 1.13 16.21
CA CYS A 410 -20.96 2.40 16.91
C CYS A 410 -21.33 3.60 16.03
N VAL A 411 -20.86 3.64 14.78
CA VAL A 411 -21.15 4.74 13.85
C VAL A 411 -22.65 4.73 13.47
N MET A 412 -23.23 3.56 13.21
CA MET A 412 -24.65 3.43 12.89
C MET A 412 -25.54 3.90 14.03
N SER A 413 -25.21 3.51 15.26
CA SER A 413 -25.96 3.92 16.47
C SER A 413 -25.89 5.43 16.70
N LEU A 414 -24.72 6.04 16.49
CA LEU A 414 -24.55 7.49 16.54
C LEU A 414 -25.48 8.18 15.54
N VAL A 415 -25.44 7.73 14.28
CA VAL A 415 -26.22 8.31 13.17
C VAL A 415 -27.72 8.18 13.42
N LYS A 416 -28.19 6.99 13.85
CA LYS A 416 -29.60 6.76 14.20
C LYS A 416 -30.06 7.64 15.34
N GLY A 417 -29.26 7.77 16.40
CA GLY A 417 -29.59 8.62 17.53
C GLY A 417 -29.64 10.12 17.20
N VAL A 418 -28.91 10.59 16.17
CA VAL A 418 -29.09 11.95 15.65
C VAL A 418 -30.38 12.08 14.83
N LEU A 419 -30.69 11.11 13.98
CA LEU A 419 -31.90 11.14 13.16
C LEU A 419 -33.17 11.07 14.01
N GLU A 420 -33.19 10.28 15.07
CA GLU A 420 -34.29 10.19 16.05
C GLU A 420 -34.51 11.51 16.78
N ASN A 421 -33.43 12.19 17.22
CA ASN A 421 -33.54 13.49 17.87
C ASN A 421 -34.18 14.53 16.91
N ILE A 422 -33.76 14.57 15.64
CA ILE A 422 -34.28 15.49 14.63
C ILE A 422 -35.79 15.24 14.37
N GLU A 423 -36.25 14.00 14.50
CA GLU A 423 -37.66 13.66 14.31
C GLU A 423 -38.51 14.07 15.52
N ASN A 424 -37.98 13.90 16.74
CA ASN A 424 -38.64 14.31 17.96
C ASN A 424 -38.77 15.83 18.08
N ASP A 425 -37.70 16.58 17.73
CA ASP A 425 -37.71 18.07 17.74
C ASP A 425 -38.71 18.69 16.73
N LYS A 426 -39.22 17.90 15.77
CA LYS A 426 -40.24 18.34 14.83
C LYS A 426 -41.66 17.97 15.24
N ALA A 427 -41.80 17.11 16.24
CA ALA A 427 -43.08 16.65 16.77
C ALA A 427 -43.57 17.50 17.94
N ASP A 428 -42.64 18.25 18.59
CA ASP A 428 -42.94 19.29 19.58
C ASP A 428 -43.05 20.68 18.90
#